data_dfe355b2650d3e70169f49c0588e65fe
#
_entry.id   dfe355b2650d3e70169f49c0588e65fe
#
_cell.length_a   1.000
_cell.length_b   1.000
_cell.length_c   1.000
_cell.angle_alpha   90.00
_cell.angle_beta   90.00
_cell.angle_gamma   90.00
#
_symmetry.space_group_name_H-M   'P 1'
#
loop_
_entity.id
_entity.type
_entity.pdbx_description
1 polymer ?
#
loop_
_entity_poly.entity_id
_entity_poly.type
_entity_poly.pdbx_seq_one_letter_code
_entity_poly.pdbx_strand_id
1 'polypeptide(L)'
;MSRRIRKILLVCNSYDSFSLEEDGHIEYKITREYSELNLSNPPSIERAETPMEALVKLSAGENYDLIITMYNLGKVDVFDFAAQTKAISPSTPIVLLCSFSKEIYRRIGQREASLIDYVFCWDNNTDVIIAIIKLLEDSLNADHDILEMGARAILLIEDSVRYYSTYLPILYKLVLQQNNAAIRDTLNEEQQIQRKRSRPKILLATCYDDALELYRRYSDHLLGVISDIGFVIHHGERPDKEKYDAGLKLCQLVHSEDPTLPFLMQSSQESMRERAEELGAGFILKTSKTLTHELSEYIGERFGFGDFVVPDPETGAIIARGRDLKDFEEIMKTIPDKALIDLCERNYISRWLYARGFFSLADHFRQLSTDEFNDVESIRVNNYRMIHDYRENQGTGVIAKFDNAN
;
A
#
# COMPACT_ATOMS: atom_id res chain seq x y z
N MET A 1 -2.31 -9.22 -11.89
CA MET A 1 -3.62 -8.51 -11.80
C MET A 1 -4.56 -9.05 -12.85
N SER A 2 -5.50 -9.87 -12.45
CA SER A 2 -6.55 -10.42 -13.32
C SER A 2 -7.77 -9.50 -13.39
N ARG A 3 -8.09 -8.82 -12.30
CA ARG A 3 -9.22 -7.89 -12.18
C ARG A 3 -8.75 -6.45 -12.14
N ARG A 4 -9.23 -5.62 -13.07
CA ARG A 4 -8.92 -4.18 -13.16
C ARG A 4 -10.19 -3.37 -13.19
N ILE A 5 -10.15 -2.19 -12.62
CA ILE A 5 -11.21 -1.21 -12.73
C ILE A 5 -11.03 -0.47 -14.06
N ARG A 6 -11.95 -0.68 -15.00
CA ARG A 6 -11.91 -0.11 -16.36
C ARG A 6 -13.00 0.91 -16.61
N LYS A 7 -14.20 0.68 -16.04
CA LYS A 7 -15.35 1.56 -16.22
C LYS A 7 -15.94 1.94 -14.86
N ILE A 8 -15.98 3.24 -14.58
CA ILE A 8 -16.46 3.81 -13.33
C ILE A 8 -17.72 4.61 -13.60
N LEU A 9 -18.76 4.41 -12.79
CA LEU A 9 -19.93 5.28 -12.74
C LEU A 9 -19.77 6.24 -11.57
N LEU A 10 -19.67 7.53 -11.88
CA LEU A 10 -19.62 8.62 -10.89
C LEU A 10 -21.00 9.24 -10.75
N VAL A 11 -21.61 9.11 -9.57
CA VAL A 11 -22.94 9.66 -9.27
C VAL A 11 -22.77 10.89 -8.39
N CYS A 12 -23.01 12.06 -8.99
CA CYS A 12 -22.85 13.36 -8.33
C CYS A 12 -23.84 14.38 -8.89
N ASN A 13 -24.34 15.27 -8.05
CA ASN A 13 -25.17 16.37 -8.51
C ASN A 13 -24.35 17.41 -9.30
N SER A 14 -25.02 18.33 -9.99
CA SER A 14 -24.37 19.35 -10.84
C SER A 14 -23.42 20.27 -10.06
N TYR A 15 -23.69 20.55 -8.78
CA TYR A 15 -22.80 21.37 -7.93
C TYR A 15 -21.53 20.63 -7.57
N ASP A 16 -21.65 19.38 -7.12
CA ASP A 16 -20.49 18.56 -6.81
C ASP A 16 -19.67 18.24 -8.07
N SER A 17 -20.36 18.06 -9.22
CA SER A 17 -19.72 17.93 -10.53
C SER A 17 -18.89 19.16 -10.88
N PHE A 18 -19.42 20.35 -10.66
CA PHE A 18 -18.69 21.60 -10.90
C PHE A 18 -17.46 21.71 -9.99
N SER A 19 -17.60 21.37 -8.72
CA SER A 19 -16.49 21.35 -7.76
C SER A 19 -15.39 20.34 -8.14
N LEU A 20 -15.78 19.19 -8.70
CA LEU A 20 -14.86 18.18 -9.25
C LEU A 20 -14.15 18.65 -10.52
N GLU A 21 -14.75 19.60 -11.25
CA GLU A 21 -14.24 20.15 -12.53
C GLU A 21 -13.48 21.47 -12.37
N GLU A 22 -13.64 22.18 -11.26
CA GLU A 22 -13.07 23.53 -11.05
C GLU A 22 -11.55 23.55 -11.20
N ASP A 23 -10.89 22.44 -10.91
CA ASP A 23 -9.45 22.23 -11.10
C ASP A 23 -9.07 21.50 -12.42
N GLY A 24 -9.99 21.33 -13.36
CA GLY A 24 -9.82 20.58 -14.61
C GLY A 24 -10.53 19.22 -14.57
N HIS A 25 -10.93 18.72 -15.76
CA HIS A 25 -11.68 17.47 -15.89
C HIS A 25 -11.01 16.33 -15.13
N ILE A 26 -11.74 15.69 -14.22
CA ILE A 26 -11.25 14.57 -13.38
C ILE A 26 -10.59 13.45 -14.21
N GLU A 27 -11.16 13.18 -15.40
CA GLU A 27 -10.60 12.23 -16.36
C GLU A 27 -9.22 12.63 -16.87
N TYR A 28 -9.02 13.94 -17.14
CA TYR A 28 -7.72 14.44 -17.56
C TYR A 28 -6.68 14.30 -16.46
N LYS A 29 -7.04 14.63 -15.21
CA LYS A 29 -6.14 14.49 -14.07
C LYS A 29 -5.77 13.03 -13.83
N ILE A 30 -6.75 12.12 -13.87
CA ILE A 30 -6.51 10.69 -13.72
C ILE A 30 -5.63 10.19 -14.87
N THR A 31 -5.91 10.57 -16.11
CA THR A 31 -5.09 10.17 -17.27
C THR A 31 -3.67 10.69 -17.17
N ARG A 32 -3.49 11.92 -16.70
CA ARG A 32 -2.18 12.51 -16.47
C ARG A 32 -1.42 11.76 -15.36
N GLU A 33 -2.04 11.53 -14.20
CA GLU A 33 -1.44 10.76 -13.09
C GLU A 33 -1.09 9.32 -13.52
N TYR A 34 -1.97 8.67 -14.29
CA TYR A 34 -1.67 7.36 -14.87
C TYR A 34 -0.44 7.40 -15.77
N SER A 35 -0.29 8.47 -16.56
CA SER A 35 0.88 8.67 -17.42
C SER A 35 2.14 8.95 -16.59
N GLU A 36 2.08 9.86 -15.62
CA GLU A 36 3.20 10.19 -14.73
C GLU A 36 3.66 8.98 -13.91
N LEU A 37 2.72 8.16 -13.46
CA LEU A 37 2.97 6.91 -12.74
C LEU A 37 3.21 5.70 -13.67
N ASN A 38 3.35 5.93 -14.98
CA ASN A 38 3.57 4.87 -15.99
C ASN A 38 2.58 3.70 -15.88
N LEU A 39 1.34 4.01 -15.53
CA LEU A 39 0.25 3.04 -15.45
C LEU A 39 -0.42 2.91 -16.82
N SER A 40 -0.81 1.69 -17.17
CA SER A 40 -1.48 1.41 -18.45
C SER A 40 -2.99 1.48 -18.28
N ASN A 41 -3.68 2.04 -19.30
CA ASN A 41 -5.14 2.03 -19.44
C ASN A 41 -5.86 2.70 -18.24
N PRO A 42 -5.91 4.04 -18.19
CA PRO A 42 -6.75 4.74 -17.23
C PRO A 42 -8.22 4.30 -17.38
N PRO A 43 -8.99 4.19 -16.27
CA PRO A 43 -10.41 3.88 -16.38
C PRO A 43 -11.18 4.99 -17.07
N SER A 44 -12.23 4.63 -17.79
CA SER A 44 -13.23 5.59 -18.26
C SER A 44 -14.20 5.93 -17.13
N ILE A 45 -14.53 7.21 -16.98
CA ILE A 45 -15.47 7.68 -15.98
C ILE A 45 -16.73 8.15 -16.71
N GLU A 46 -17.83 7.48 -16.43
CA GLU A 46 -19.14 7.90 -16.89
C GLU A 46 -19.90 8.57 -15.74
N ARG A 47 -20.59 9.68 -16.01
CA ARG A 47 -21.31 10.44 -15.01
C ARG A 47 -22.79 10.18 -15.07
N ALA A 48 -23.41 10.22 -13.89
CA ALA A 48 -24.84 10.32 -13.73
C ALA A 48 -25.13 11.50 -12.78
N GLU A 49 -25.91 12.45 -13.23
CA GLU A 49 -26.25 13.66 -12.44
C GLU A 49 -27.27 13.37 -11.35
N THR A 50 -27.98 12.25 -11.47
CA THR A 50 -28.99 11.85 -10.50
C THR A 50 -28.90 10.33 -10.21
N PRO A 51 -29.30 9.90 -8.98
CA PRO A 51 -29.44 8.48 -8.66
C PRO A 51 -30.34 7.73 -9.65
N MET A 52 -31.42 8.37 -10.12
CA MET A 52 -32.36 7.75 -11.06
C MET A 52 -31.70 7.47 -12.41
N GLU A 53 -30.89 8.41 -12.91
CA GLU A 53 -30.12 8.20 -14.14
C GLU A 53 -29.15 7.02 -14.00
N ALA A 54 -28.43 6.95 -12.87
CA ALA A 54 -27.53 5.85 -12.58
C ALA A 54 -28.27 4.50 -12.57
N LEU A 55 -29.42 4.42 -11.90
CA LEU A 55 -30.25 3.21 -11.87
C LEU A 55 -30.80 2.82 -13.24
N VAL A 56 -31.15 3.78 -14.10
CA VAL A 56 -31.59 3.53 -15.48
C VAL A 56 -30.44 2.90 -16.29
N LYS A 57 -29.23 3.46 -16.21
CA LYS A 57 -28.04 2.92 -16.90
C LYS A 57 -27.77 1.47 -16.45
N LEU A 58 -27.77 1.21 -15.15
CA LEU A 58 -27.56 -0.13 -14.61
C LEU A 58 -28.67 -1.11 -15.05
N SER A 59 -29.94 -0.66 -15.02
CA SER A 59 -31.08 -1.49 -15.45
C SER A 59 -31.09 -1.75 -16.95
N ALA A 60 -30.49 -0.88 -17.76
CA ALA A 60 -30.29 -1.09 -19.19
C ALA A 60 -29.19 -2.13 -19.51
N GLY A 61 -28.53 -2.69 -18.50
CA GLY A 61 -27.50 -3.70 -18.66
C GLY A 61 -26.10 -3.14 -18.86
N GLU A 62 -25.88 -1.85 -18.60
CA GLU A 62 -24.54 -1.29 -18.58
C GLU A 62 -23.76 -1.82 -17.38
N ASN A 63 -22.55 -2.33 -17.64
CA ASN A 63 -21.68 -2.88 -16.60
C ASN A 63 -20.62 -1.87 -16.19
N TYR A 64 -20.47 -1.70 -14.89
CA TYR A 64 -19.43 -0.87 -14.29
C TYR A 64 -18.63 -1.71 -13.30
N ASP A 65 -17.31 -1.48 -13.27
CA ASP A 65 -16.41 -2.17 -12.34
C ASP A 65 -16.41 -1.50 -10.95
N LEU A 66 -16.86 -0.26 -10.88
CA LEU A 66 -16.91 0.55 -9.66
C LEU A 66 -17.98 1.63 -9.79
N ILE A 67 -18.73 1.85 -8.72
CA ILE A 67 -19.63 2.99 -8.57
C ILE A 67 -19.06 3.89 -7.46
N ILE A 68 -18.82 5.15 -7.81
CA ILE A 68 -18.44 6.19 -6.84
C ILE A 68 -19.63 7.13 -6.71
N THR A 69 -20.12 7.32 -5.50
CA THR A 69 -21.26 8.20 -5.23
C THR A 69 -20.91 9.27 -4.22
N MET A 70 -21.39 10.50 -4.44
CA MET A 70 -21.33 11.55 -3.43
C MET A 70 -22.38 11.31 -2.35
N TYR A 71 -22.09 11.78 -1.13
CA TYR A 71 -23.03 11.66 -0.01
C TYR A 71 -24.35 12.43 -0.26
N ASN A 72 -24.24 13.61 -0.85
CA ASN A 72 -25.40 14.46 -1.11
C ASN A 72 -26.00 14.20 -2.51
N LEU A 73 -27.02 13.36 -2.56
CA LEU A 73 -27.76 13.04 -3.78
C LEU A 73 -29.09 13.80 -3.92
N GLY A 74 -29.21 14.96 -3.26
CA GLY A 74 -30.41 15.78 -3.26
C GLY A 74 -31.51 15.19 -2.38
N LYS A 75 -32.64 14.75 -2.97
CA LYS A 75 -33.79 14.20 -2.21
C LYS A 75 -33.67 12.70 -1.93
N VAL A 76 -32.73 12.02 -2.55
CA VAL A 76 -32.53 10.56 -2.40
C VAL A 76 -31.49 10.31 -1.32
N ASP A 77 -31.82 9.41 -0.40
CA ASP A 77 -30.84 8.93 0.61
C ASP A 77 -29.82 8.03 -0.09
N VAL A 78 -28.53 8.24 0.20
CA VAL A 78 -27.45 7.49 -0.44
C VAL A 78 -27.48 5.99 -0.11
N PHE A 79 -27.96 5.60 1.07
CA PHE A 79 -28.10 4.20 1.44
C PHE A 79 -29.26 3.52 0.71
N ASP A 80 -30.38 4.24 0.49
CA ASP A 80 -31.48 3.74 -0.34
C ASP A 80 -31.04 3.57 -1.79
N PHE A 81 -30.23 4.48 -2.30
CA PHE A 81 -29.60 4.35 -3.63
C PHE A 81 -28.67 3.14 -3.68
N ALA A 82 -27.80 2.96 -2.67
CA ALA A 82 -26.89 1.82 -2.60
C ALA A 82 -27.65 0.48 -2.55
N ALA A 83 -28.75 0.39 -1.79
CA ALA A 83 -29.58 -0.79 -1.72
C ALA A 83 -30.18 -1.15 -3.09
N GLN A 84 -30.75 -0.16 -3.81
CA GLN A 84 -31.30 -0.36 -5.15
C GLN A 84 -30.20 -0.76 -6.16
N THR A 85 -29.03 -0.16 -6.04
CA THR A 85 -27.86 -0.49 -6.86
C THR A 85 -27.41 -1.93 -6.64
N LYS A 86 -27.25 -2.37 -5.39
CA LYS A 86 -26.89 -3.75 -5.05
C LYS A 86 -27.95 -4.77 -5.47
N ALA A 87 -29.23 -4.39 -5.51
CA ALA A 87 -30.28 -5.25 -6.05
C ALA A 87 -30.14 -5.49 -7.56
N ILE A 88 -29.64 -4.52 -8.33
CA ILE A 88 -29.42 -4.63 -9.78
C ILE A 88 -28.04 -5.26 -10.06
N SER A 89 -27.01 -4.81 -9.38
CA SER A 89 -25.60 -5.24 -9.58
C SER A 89 -24.95 -5.58 -8.24
N PRO A 90 -25.19 -6.79 -7.68
CA PRO A 90 -24.73 -7.17 -6.34
C PRO A 90 -23.21 -7.19 -6.17
N SER A 91 -22.47 -7.51 -7.23
CA SER A 91 -21.01 -7.66 -7.20
C SER A 91 -20.24 -6.37 -7.45
N THR A 92 -20.91 -5.31 -7.92
CA THR A 92 -20.23 -4.03 -8.19
C THR A 92 -19.96 -3.29 -6.89
N PRO A 93 -18.69 -2.96 -6.59
CA PRO A 93 -18.35 -2.21 -5.40
C PRO A 93 -18.90 -0.78 -5.47
N ILE A 94 -19.36 -0.28 -4.31
CA ILE A 94 -19.87 1.07 -4.13
C ILE A 94 -18.96 1.80 -3.16
N VAL A 95 -18.39 2.92 -3.60
CA VAL A 95 -17.58 3.80 -2.77
C VAL A 95 -18.30 5.12 -2.56
N LEU A 96 -18.45 5.50 -1.29
CA LEU A 96 -19.05 6.74 -0.89
C LEU A 96 -17.98 7.82 -0.69
N LEU A 97 -18.13 8.94 -1.41
CA LEU A 97 -17.35 10.16 -1.16
C LEU A 97 -18.16 11.14 -0.32
N CYS A 98 -17.57 11.62 0.76
CA CYS A 98 -18.20 12.61 1.62
C CYS A 98 -17.19 13.71 2.03
N SER A 99 -17.68 14.93 2.24
CA SER A 99 -16.91 15.94 2.96
C SER A 99 -16.83 15.53 4.43
N PHE A 100 -15.67 15.78 5.08
CA PHE A 100 -15.52 15.46 6.49
C PHE A 100 -16.49 16.26 7.35
N SER A 101 -17.51 15.59 7.92
CA SER A 101 -18.31 16.15 9.01
C SER A 101 -18.62 15.06 10.05
N LYS A 102 -18.57 15.44 11.33
CA LYS A 102 -18.94 14.52 12.43
C LYS A 102 -20.38 13.99 12.32
N GLU A 103 -21.24 14.74 11.68
CA GLU A 103 -22.64 14.37 11.50
C GLU A 103 -22.80 13.27 10.43
N ILE A 104 -22.09 13.40 9.32
CA ILE A 104 -22.05 12.38 8.26
C ILE A 104 -21.50 11.08 8.82
N TYR A 105 -20.41 11.17 9.58
CA TYR A 105 -19.77 10.01 10.20
C TYR A 105 -20.68 9.25 11.16
N ARG A 106 -21.48 9.98 11.97
CA ARG A 106 -22.50 9.35 12.84
C ARG A 106 -23.60 8.64 12.05
N ARG A 107 -24.03 9.20 10.93
CA ARG A 107 -25.06 8.60 10.08
C ARG A 107 -24.57 7.35 9.39
N ILE A 108 -23.34 7.33 8.90
CA ILE A 108 -22.71 6.15 8.29
C ILE A 108 -22.64 5.01 9.30
N GLY A 109 -22.20 5.25 10.54
CA GLY A 109 -22.13 4.25 11.60
C GLY A 109 -23.49 3.79 12.18
N GLN A 110 -24.61 4.39 11.78
CA GLN A 110 -25.96 4.05 12.27
C GLN A 110 -26.79 3.21 11.29
N ARG A 111 -26.40 3.14 10.03
CA ARG A 111 -27.10 2.40 8.96
C ARG A 111 -26.27 1.25 8.44
N GLU A 112 -26.90 0.32 7.73
CA GLU A 112 -26.29 -0.90 7.21
C GLU A 112 -25.04 -0.61 6.37
N ALA A 113 -23.87 -0.69 7.02
CA ALA A 113 -22.56 -0.54 6.41
C ALA A 113 -22.30 -1.59 5.31
N SER A 114 -23.10 -2.66 5.27
CA SER A 114 -22.95 -3.77 4.31
C SER A 114 -23.25 -3.42 2.85
N LEU A 115 -23.86 -2.28 2.57
CA LEU A 115 -24.24 -1.85 1.21
C LEU A 115 -23.17 -0.99 0.54
N ILE A 116 -22.29 -0.38 1.33
CA ILE A 116 -21.21 0.49 0.87
C ILE A 116 -19.89 -0.17 1.23
N ASP A 117 -19.10 -0.47 0.22
CA ASP A 117 -17.85 -1.21 0.40
C ASP A 117 -16.77 -0.35 1.07
N TYR A 118 -16.67 0.94 0.71
CA TYR A 118 -15.74 1.90 1.34
C TYR A 118 -16.34 3.30 1.39
N VAL A 119 -15.91 4.06 2.39
CA VAL A 119 -16.21 5.49 2.53
C VAL A 119 -14.91 6.27 2.47
N PHE A 120 -14.85 7.37 1.72
CA PHE A 120 -13.67 8.22 1.64
C PHE A 120 -14.02 9.69 1.88
N CYS A 121 -13.11 10.40 2.52
CA CYS A 121 -13.17 11.86 2.59
C CYS A 121 -12.71 12.46 1.28
N TRP A 122 -13.55 13.35 0.72
CA TRP A 122 -13.23 14.14 -0.44
C TRP A 122 -12.81 15.56 -0.02
N ASP A 123 -11.62 15.95 -0.40
CA ASP A 123 -11.04 17.28 -0.14
C ASP A 123 -10.43 17.84 -1.44
N ASN A 124 -11.19 17.78 -2.54
CA ASN A 124 -10.81 18.21 -3.88
C ASN A 124 -9.48 17.62 -4.40
N ASN A 125 -9.01 16.52 -3.80
CA ASN A 125 -7.78 15.85 -4.20
C ASN A 125 -8.06 14.61 -5.06
N THR A 126 -7.69 14.64 -6.34
CA THR A 126 -7.86 13.52 -7.29
C THR A 126 -7.02 12.30 -6.96
N ASP A 127 -5.96 12.44 -6.17
CA ASP A 127 -5.13 11.31 -5.71
C ASP A 127 -5.97 10.29 -4.91
N VAL A 128 -7.04 10.75 -4.25
CA VAL A 128 -7.99 9.87 -3.54
C VAL A 128 -8.69 8.93 -4.51
N ILE A 129 -9.07 9.38 -5.70
CA ILE A 129 -9.72 8.53 -6.71
C ILE A 129 -8.76 7.43 -7.18
N ILE A 130 -7.50 7.77 -7.40
CA ILE A 130 -6.48 6.78 -7.77
C ILE A 130 -6.27 5.78 -6.63
N ALA A 131 -6.22 6.27 -5.39
CA ALA A 131 -6.10 5.40 -4.22
C ALA A 131 -7.29 4.44 -4.09
N ILE A 132 -8.52 4.91 -4.32
CA ILE A 132 -9.74 4.08 -4.34
C ILE A 132 -9.63 2.98 -5.40
N ILE A 133 -9.29 3.35 -6.64
CA ILE A 133 -9.15 2.39 -7.74
C ILE A 133 -8.10 1.33 -7.39
N LYS A 134 -6.94 1.77 -6.89
CA LYS A 134 -5.83 0.85 -6.56
C LYS A 134 -6.12 -0.02 -5.35
N LEU A 135 -6.81 0.50 -4.33
CA LEU A 135 -7.24 -0.27 -3.17
C LEU A 135 -8.20 -1.40 -3.57
N LEU A 136 -9.18 -1.10 -4.40
CA LEU A 136 -10.11 -2.11 -4.91
C LEU A 136 -9.41 -3.14 -5.80
N GLU A 137 -8.53 -2.70 -6.71
CA GLU A 137 -7.71 -3.62 -7.51
C GLU A 137 -6.83 -4.52 -6.63
N ASP A 138 -6.22 -3.98 -5.58
CA ASP A 138 -5.39 -4.75 -4.66
C ASP A 138 -6.21 -5.76 -3.86
N SER A 139 -7.35 -5.36 -3.31
CA SER A 139 -8.27 -6.25 -2.59
C SER A 139 -8.79 -7.38 -3.48
N LEU A 140 -9.23 -7.08 -4.71
CA LEU A 140 -9.78 -8.06 -5.65
C LEU A 140 -8.74 -9.07 -6.17
N ASN A 141 -7.46 -8.73 -6.12
CA ASN A 141 -6.38 -9.57 -6.64
C ASN A 141 -5.41 -10.04 -5.55
N ALA A 142 -5.68 -9.76 -4.26
CA ALA A 142 -4.74 -10.01 -3.17
C ALA A 142 -4.22 -11.45 -3.16
N ASP A 143 -5.09 -12.44 -3.18
CA ASP A 143 -4.69 -13.85 -3.15
C ASP A 143 -3.80 -14.23 -4.32
N HIS A 144 -4.26 -13.94 -5.53
CA HIS A 144 -3.51 -14.26 -6.74
C HIS A 144 -2.16 -13.53 -6.78
N ASP A 145 -2.16 -12.22 -6.53
CA ASP A 145 -0.95 -11.42 -6.68
C ASP A 145 0.06 -11.69 -5.55
N ILE A 146 -0.42 -11.91 -4.31
CA ILE A 146 0.46 -12.12 -3.15
C ILE A 146 0.87 -13.59 -3.04
N LEU A 147 -0.09 -14.51 -2.96
CA LEU A 147 0.19 -15.92 -2.66
C LEU A 147 0.71 -16.69 -3.88
N GLU A 148 0.18 -16.43 -5.09
CA GLU A 148 0.60 -17.15 -6.29
C GLU A 148 1.77 -16.48 -7.02
N MET A 149 1.79 -15.12 -7.05
CA MET A 149 2.80 -14.36 -7.79
C MET A 149 3.94 -13.81 -6.91
N GLY A 150 3.84 -13.97 -5.59
CA GLY A 150 4.86 -13.55 -4.63
C GLY A 150 4.96 -12.04 -4.41
N ALA A 151 3.95 -11.25 -4.82
CA ALA A 151 3.94 -9.82 -4.56
C ALA A 151 3.94 -9.55 -3.05
N ARG A 152 4.61 -8.49 -2.62
CA ARG A 152 4.65 -8.08 -1.22
C ARG A 152 3.46 -7.18 -0.90
N ALA A 153 3.18 -7.01 0.40
CA ALA A 153 2.08 -6.18 0.86
C ALA A 153 2.47 -5.28 2.04
N ILE A 154 1.75 -4.17 2.17
CA ILE A 154 1.72 -3.30 3.35
C ILE A 154 0.34 -3.45 3.96
N LEU A 155 0.26 -3.77 5.25
CA LEU A 155 -0.99 -3.80 5.99
C LEU A 155 -1.20 -2.45 6.68
N LEU A 156 -2.26 -1.75 6.27
CA LEU A 156 -2.72 -0.50 6.89
C LEU A 156 -3.95 -0.79 7.76
N ILE A 157 -3.88 -0.44 9.05
CA ILE A 157 -4.97 -0.62 10.01
C ILE A 157 -5.39 0.76 10.51
N GLU A 158 -6.57 1.19 10.10
CA GLU A 158 -7.10 2.51 10.40
C GLU A 158 -8.63 2.50 10.21
N ASP A 159 -9.39 2.73 11.25
CA ASP A 159 -10.86 2.80 11.20
C ASP A 159 -11.40 4.20 10.90
N SER A 160 -10.57 5.23 11.06
CA SER A 160 -10.94 6.60 10.75
C SER A 160 -10.89 6.88 9.26
N VAL A 161 -12.06 7.11 8.67
CA VAL A 161 -12.23 7.53 7.25
C VAL A 161 -11.30 8.68 6.88
N ARG A 162 -11.15 9.66 7.78
CA ARG A 162 -10.29 10.82 7.56
C ARG A 162 -8.84 10.41 7.36
N TYR A 163 -8.31 9.56 8.25
CA TYR A 163 -6.88 9.23 8.24
C TYR A 163 -6.55 8.27 7.10
N TYR A 164 -7.30 7.21 6.88
CA TYR A 164 -6.97 6.33 5.75
C TYR A 164 -7.19 7.01 4.38
N SER A 165 -8.15 7.96 4.27
CA SER A 165 -8.29 8.79 3.06
C SER A 165 -7.09 9.69 2.81
N THR A 166 -6.34 10.05 3.86
CA THR A 166 -5.10 10.83 3.76
C THR A 166 -3.91 9.92 3.46
N TYR A 167 -3.83 8.75 4.10
CA TYR A 167 -2.66 7.87 3.99
C TYR A 167 -2.60 7.09 2.69
N LEU A 168 -3.73 6.57 2.22
CA LEU A 168 -3.76 5.74 1.02
C LEU A 168 -3.20 6.44 -0.23
N PRO A 169 -3.53 7.71 -0.53
CA PRO A 169 -2.91 8.43 -1.64
C PRO A 169 -1.38 8.51 -1.52
N ILE A 170 -0.86 8.77 -0.33
CA ILE A 170 0.58 8.86 -0.07
C ILE A 170 1.24 7.49 -0.28
N LEU A 171 0.67 6.44 0.30
CA LEU A 171 1.17 5.08 0.19
C LEU A 171 1.19 4.62 -1.27
N TYR A 172 0.10 4.83 -2.01
CA TYR A 172 0.04 4.47 -3.42
C TYR A 172 1.05 5.26 -4.26
N LYS A 173 1.23 6.54 -3.99
CA LYS A 173 2.23 7.36 -4.69
C LYS A 173 3.63 6.82 -4.47
N LEU A 174 4.01 6.51 -3.24
CA LEU A 174 5.30 5.92 -2.89
C LEU A 174 5.52 4.56 -3.57
N VAL A 175 4.54 3.65 -3.45
CA VAL A 175 4.62 2.32 -4.05
C VAL A 175 4.73 2.39 -5.58
N LEU A 176 3.95 3.25 -6.22
CA LEU A 176 3.95 3.39 -7.67
C LEU A 176 5.22 4.07 -8.18
N GLN A 177 5.74 5.08 -7.49
CA GLN A 177 7.01 5.73 -7.81
C GLN A 177 8.19 4.75 -7.71
N GLN A 178 8.25 3.97 -6.63
CA GLN A 178 9.26 2.93 -6.44
C GLN A 178 9.20 1.86 -7.55
N ASN A 179 7.99 1.40 -7.87
CA ASN A 179 7.79 0.44 -8.94
C ASN A 179 8.26 0.97 -10.31
N ASN A 180 8.01 2.26 -10.59
CA ASN A 180 8.48 2.90 -11.82
C ASN A 180 9.99 3.02 -11.89
N ALA A 181 10.65 3.36 -10.79
CA ALA A 181 12.11 3.36 -10.72
C ALA A 181 12.66 1.96 -11.03
N ALA A 182 12.10 0.93 -10.38
CA ALA A 182 12.48 -0.45 -10.61
C ALA A 182 12.25 -0.93 -12.07
N ILE A 183 11.21 -0.45 -12.75
CA ILE A 183 10.94 -0.77 -14.16
C ILE A 183 11.98 -0.13 -15.10
N ARG A 184 12.42 1.11 -14.82
CA ARG A 184 13.43 1.80 -15.63
C ARG A 184 14.77 1.08 -15.61
N ASP A 185 15.09 0.39 -14.52
CA ASP A 185 16.33 -0.37 -14.37
C ASP A 185 16.28 -1.75 -15.04
N THR A 186 15.16 -2.12 -15.68
CA THR A 186 15.02 -3.40 -16.38
C THR A 186 15.52 -3.34 -17.80
N LEU A 187 16.23 -4.39 -18.21
CA LEU A 187 16.89 -4.47 -19.52
C LEU A 187 16.00 -5.03 -20.63
N ASN A 188 14.85 -5.66 -20.30
CA ASN A 188 13.94 -6.26 -21.29
C ASN A 188 12.46 -6.14 -20.92
N GLU A 189 11.57 -6.30 -21.93
CA GLU A 189 10.13 -6.15 -21.79
C GLU A 189 9.51 -7.20 -20.85
N GLU A 190 10.03 -8.42 -20.82
CA GLU A 190 9.50 -9.49 -19.97
C GLU A 190 9.72 -9.17 -18.49
N GLN A 191 10.91 -8.69 -18.14
CA GLN A 191 11.20 -8.20 -16.79
C GLN A 191 10.33 -6.99 -16.43
N GLN A 192 10.09 -6.08 -17.39
CA GLN A 192 9.17 -4.94 -17.15
C GLN A 192 7.76 -5.40 -16.82
N ILE A 193 7.24 -6.39 -17.55
CA ILE A 193 5.91 -6.95 -17.32
C ILE A 193 5.84 -7.63 -15.95
N GLN A 194 6.86 -8.42 -15.60
CA GLN A 194 6.92 -9.07 -14.28
C GLN A 194 6.95 -8.04 -13.15
N ARG A 195 7.77 -6.99 -13.25
CA ARG A 195 7.85 -5.92 -12.24
C ARG A 195 6.56 -5.12 -12.13
N LYS A 196 5.88 -4.82 -13.25
CA LYS A 196 4.55 -4.18 -13.21
C LYS A 196 3.52 -5.00 -12.44
N ARG A 197 3.62 -6.34 -12.48
CA ARG A 197 2.71 -7.24 -11.76
C ARG A 197 3.07 -7.43 -10.30
N SER A 198 4.35 -7.32 -9.98
CA SER A 198 4.90 -7.59 -8.64
C SER A 198 4.97 -6.38 -7.71
N ARG A 199 4.35 -5.24 -8.09
CA ARG A 199 4.30 -4.09 -7.19
C ARG A 199 3.69 -4.47 -5.85
N PRO A 200 4.20 -3.95 -4.74
CA PRO A 200 3.59 -4.18 -3.43
C PRO A 200 2.12 -3.75 -3.38
N LYS A 201 1.31 -4.54 -2.68
CA LYS A 201 -0.12 -4.30 -2.47
C LYS A 201 -0.35 -3.52 -1.18
N ILE A 202 -1.44 -2.78 -1.11
CA ILE A 202 -1.87 -2.16 0.14
C ILE A 202 -3.18 -2.83 0.56
N LEU A 203 -3.16 -3.41 1.76
CA LEU A 203 -4.30 -4.06 2.37
C LEU A 203 -4.81 -3.17 3.49
N LEU A 204 -6.07 -2.76 3.44
CA LEU A 204 -6.71 -1.93 4.46
C LEU A 204 -7.57 -2.80 5.36
N ALA A 205 -7.35 -2.71 6.68
CA ALA A 205 -8.22 -3.23 7.71
C ALA A 205 -8.80 -2.06 8.52
N THR A 206 -10.08 -2.14 8.84
CA THR A 206 -10.79 -1.11 9.62
C THR A 206 -11.22 -1.60 11.00
N CYS A 207 -10.86 -2.84 11.36
CA CYS A 207 -11.09 -3.42 12.67
C CYS A 207 -10.02 -4.46 13.01
N TYR A 208 -9.98 -4.91 14.27
CA TYR A 208 -8.99 -5.87 14.75
C TYR A 208 -9.13 -7.24 14.08
N ASP A 209 -10.36 -7.72 13.91
CA ASP A 209 -10.60 -9.05 13.33
C ASP A 209 -10.11 -9.10 11.88
N ASP A 210 -10.42 -8.08 11.07
CA ASP A 210 -9.95 -7.96 9.68
C ASP A 210 -8.41 -7.86 9.63
N ALA A 211 -7.82 -7.05 10.53
CA ALA A 211 -6.37 -6.89 10.62
C ALA A 211 -5.66 -8.22 10.93
N LEU A 212 -6.21 -8.98 11.88
CA LEU A 212 -5.66 -10.27 12.28
C LEU A 212 -5.82 -11.33 11.19
N GLU A 213 -6.96 -11.33 10.47
CA GLU A 213 -7.19 -12.22 9.34
C GLU A 213 -6.20 -11.94 8.21
N LEU A 214 -6.05 -10.67 7.81
CA LEU A 214 -5.10 -10.27 6.76
C LEU A 214 -3.65 -10.55 7.16
N TYR A 215 -3.28 -10.28 8.42
CA TYR A 215 -1.95 -10.61 8.93
C TYR A 215 -1.67 -12.10 8.83
N ARG A 216 -2.53 -12.96 9.38
CA ARG A 216 -2.34 -14.42 9.34
C ARG A 216 -2.29 -14.98 7.94
N ARG A 217 -3.08 -14.40 7.02
CA ARG A 217 -3.13 -14.86 5.63
C ARG A 217 -1.90 -14.48 4.83
N TYR A 218 -1.28 -13.32 5.11
CA TYR A 218 -0.20 -12.78 4.29
C TYR A 218 1.09 -12.48 5.06
N SER A 219 1.25 -12.96 6.29
CA SER A 219 2.39 -12.66 7.17
C SER A 219 3.75 -12.79 6.48
N ASP A 220 3.98 -13.88 5.74
CA ASP A 220 5.23 -14.14 5.01
C ASP A 220 5.51 -13.16 3.86
N HIS A 221 4.53 -12.38 3.47
CA HIS A 221 4.61 -11.46 2.34
C HIS A 221 4.55 -9.99 2.74
N LEU A 222 4.46 -9.67 4.04
CA LEU A 222 4.40 -8.29 4.50
C LEU A 222 5.78 -7.61 4.45
N LEU A 223 5.80 -6.37 3.98
CA LEU A 223 6.94 -5.46 4.10
C LEU A 223 6.89 -4.67 5.42
N GLY A 224 5.71 -4.49 5.96
CA GLY A 224 5.48 -3.81 7.22
C GLY A 224 4.00 -3.58 7.50
N VAL A 225 3.73 -3.15 8.73
CA VAL A 225 2.41 -2.85 9.25
C VAL A 225 2.36 -1.38 9.68
N ILE A 226 1.30 -0.68 9.29
CA ILE A 226 0.98 0.69 9.75
C ILE A 226 -0.34 0.59 10.50
N SER A 227 -0.38 0.91 11.79
CA SER A 227 -1.56 0.72 12.63
C SER A 227 -1.88 1.94 13.47
N ASP A 228 -3.14 2.31 13.53
CA ASP A 228 -3.62 3.09 14.66
C ASP A 228 -3.40 2.29 15.96
N ILE A 229 -3.32 2.98 17.08
CA ILE A 229 -3.26 2.35 18.41
C ILE A 229 -4.66 2.01 18.91
N GLY A 230 -5.64 2.90 18.68
CA GLY A 230 -7.02 2.72 19.14
C GLY A 230 -7.98 2.51 17.98
N PHE A 231 -8.62 1.35 17.89
CA PHE A 231 -9.63 1.05 16.89
C PHE A 231 -10.60 -0.04 17.38
N VAL A 232 -11.70 -0.23 16.64
CA VAL A 232 -12.76 -1.18 16.99
C VAL A 232 -12.29 -2.63 16.79
N ILE A 233 -12.91 -3.55 17.55
CA ILE A 233 -12.55 -4.97 17.49
C ILE A 233 -13.26 -5.66 16.33
N HIS A 234 -14.57 -5.47 16.19
CA HIS A 234 -15.37 -6.20 15.20
C HIS A 234 -15.82 -5.29 14.06
N HIS A 235 -15.96 -5.84 12.89
CA HIS A 235 -16.45 -5.13 11.72
C HIS A 235 -17.85 -4.53 11.97
N GLY A 236 -18.03 -3.25 11.61
CA GLY A 236 -19.29 -2.53 11.78
C GLY A 236 -19.60 -2.06 13.21
N GLU A 237 -18.68 -2.23 14.16
CA GLU A 237 -18.79 -1.58 15.47
C GLU A 237 -18.73 -0.06 15.35
N ARG A 238 -19.37 0.63 16.30
CA ARG A 238 -19.33 2.09 16.36
C ARG A 238 -17.98 2.58 16.86
N PRO A 239 -17.52 3.75 16.42
CA PRO A 239 -16.25 4.34 16.89
C PRO A 239 -16.17 4.57 18.40
N ASP A 240 -17.32 4.72 19.08
CA ASP A 240 -17.36 4.85 20.55
C ASP A 240 -16.99 3.58 21.31
N LYS A 241 -16.84 2.44 20.61
CA LYS A 241 -16.34 1.17 21.13
C LYS A 241 -14.87 0.87 20.88
N GLU A 242 -14.13 1.84 20.38
CA GLU A 242 -12.69 1.71 20.17
C GLU A 242 -11.98 1.18 21.42
N LYS A 243 -11.02 0.28 21.20
CA LYS A 243 -10.11 -0.20 22.25
C LYS A 243 -8.78 0.53 22.11
N TYR A 244 -8.47 1.32 23.14
CA TYR A 244 -7.28 2.19 23.19
C TYR A 244 -5.93 1.45 23.18
N ASP A 245 -5.94 0.12 23.15
CA ASP A 245 -4.75 -0.73 23.16
C ASP A 245 -4.77 -1.81 22.07
N ALA A 246 -5.71 -1.75 21.13
CA ALA A 246 -5.86 -2.74 20.08
C ALA A 246 -4.59 -2.88 19.21
N GLY A 247 -4.01 -1.75 18.78
CA GLY A 247 -2.77 -1.72 18.01
C GLY A 247 -1.56 -2.22 18.79
N LEU A 248 -1.48 -1.92 20.09
CA LEU A 248 -0.41 -2.45 20.95
C LEU A 248 -0.47 -3.98 21.06
N LYS A 249 -1.67 -4.54 21.23
CA LYS A 249 -1.88 -6.00 21.32
C LYS A 249 -1.53 -6.69 19.99
N LEU A 250 -1.92 -6.08 18.88
CA LEU A 250 -1.59 -6.60 17.56
C LEU A 250 -0.08 -6.57 17.32
N CYS A 251 0.61 -5.49 17.70
CA CYS A 251 2.05 -5.40 17.60
C CYS A 251 2.76 -6.46 18.43
N GLN A 252 2.32 -6.69 19.68
CA GLN A 252 2.87 -7.76 20.53
C GLN A 252 2.73 -9.12 19.88
N LEU A 253 1.57 -9.42 19.29
CA LEU A 253 1.33 -10.67 18.56
C LEU A 253 2.26 -10.78 17.36
N VAL A 254 2.30 -9.75 16.51
CA VAL A 254 3.13 -9.72 15.30
C VAL A 254 4.61 -9.90 15.65
N HIS A 255 5.14 -9.15 16.63
CA HIS A 255 6.55 -9.24 17.02
C HIS A 255 6.90 -10.52 17.81
N SER A 256 5.90 -11.22 18.36
CA SER A 256 6.12 -12.56 18.93
C SER A 256 6.33 -13.64 17.85
N GLU A 257 5.77 -13.43 16.64
CA GLU A 257 5.88 -14.34 15.49
C GLU A 257 7.02 -13.93 14.54
N ASP A 258 7.14 -12.64 14.23
CA ASP A 258 8.24 -12.04 13.44
C ASP A 258 8.73 -10.74 14.09
N PRO A 259 9.75 -10.80 14.95
CA PRO A 259 10.31 -9.62 15.62
C PRO A 259 11.00 -8.65 14.66
N THR A 260 11.27 -9.06 13.41
CA THR A 260 11.94 -8.23 12.42
C THR A 260 10.97 -7.46 11.53
N LEU A 261 9.67 -7.76 11.53
CA LEU A 261 8.67 -7.08 10.71
C LEU A 261 8.48 -5.64 11.19
N PRO A 262 8.75 -4.62 10.36
CA PRO A 262 8.55 -3.24 10.75
C PRO A 262 7.09 -2.96 11.10
N PHE A 263 6.87 -2.38 12.26
CA PHE A 263 5.56 -1.99 12.74
C PHE A 263 5.57 -0.49 13.07
N LEU A 264 4.71 0.29 12.41
CA LEU A 264 4.55 1.72 12.65
C LEU A 264 3.23 1.95 13.36
N MET A 265 3.29 2.52 14.55
CA MET A 265 2.10 2.94 15.29
C MET A 265 1.79 4.41 15.10
N GLN A 266 0.53 4.73 15.11
CA GLN A 266 0.03 6.09 15.01
C GLN A 266 -0.98 6.38 16.11
N SER A 267 -0.93 7.58 16.68
CA SER A 267 -1.90 8.02 17.67
C SER A 267 -2.03 9.53 17.66
N SER A 268 -3.17 10.05 18.09
CA SER A 268 -3.33 11.46 18.43
C SER A 268 -2.77 11.84 19.81
N GLN A 269 -2.31 10.85 20.60
CA GLN A 269 -1.79 11.01 21.94
C GLN A 269 -0.28 10.73 21.97
N GLU A 270 0.53 11.75 22.24
CA GLU A 270 1.99 11.63 22.34
C GLU A 270 2.42 10.66 23.47
N SER A 271 1.60 10.53 24.52
CA SER A 271 1.86 9.61 25.65
C SER A 271 1.93 8.14 25.26
N MET A 272 1.52 7.80 24.04
CA MET A 272 1.61 6.42 23.53
C MET A 272 2.96 6.09 22.90
N ARG A 273 3.82 7.08 22.67
CA ARG A 273 5.14 6.88 22.03
C ARG A 273 6.02 5.90 22.80
N GLU A 274 6.20 6.13 24.10
CA GLU A 274 7.04 5.27 24.94
C GLU A 274 6.60 3.80 24.89
N ARG A 275 5.28 3.56 24.97
CA ARG A 275 4.72 2.21 24.89
C ARG A 275 4.90 1.56 23.52
N ALA A 276 4.86 2.34 22.43
CA ALA A 276 5.11 1.82 21.09
C ALA A 276 6.60 1.45 20.93
N GLU A 277 7.50 2.32 21.38
CA GLU A 277 8.95 2.11 21.32
C GLU A 277 9.40 0.93 22.18
N GLU A 278 8.81 0.73 23.38
CA GLU A 278 9.05 -0.47 24.22
C GLU A 278 8.71 -1.78 23.52
N LEU A 279 7.76 -1.76 22.58
CA LEU A 279 7.41 -2.92 21.74
C LEU A 279 8.27 -3.03 20.47
N GLY A 280 9.26 -2.16 20.29
CA GLY A 280 10.10 -2.11 19.09
C GLY A 280 9.41 -1.52 17.86
N ALA A 281 8.24 -0.88 18.02
CA ALA A 281 7.53 -0.22 16.94
C ALA A 281 8.01 1.22 16.73
N GLY A 282 7.91 1.71 15.49
CA GLY A 282 7.99 3.15 15.23
C GLY A 282 6.72 3.85 15.68
N PHE A 283 6.80 5.17 15.89
CA PHE A 283 5.66 5.98 16.29
C PHE A 283 5.58 7.29 15.54
N ILE A 284 4.40 7.64 15.06
CA ILE A 284 4.08 8.94 14.45
C ILE A 284 2.85 9.54 15.11
N LEU A 285 2.93 10.83 15.44
CA LEU A 285 1.81 11.57 16.01
C LEU A 285 0.84 12.00 14.88
N LYS A 286 -0.42 11.56 14.92
CA LYS A 286 -1.45 11.91 13.91
C LYS A 286 -1.70 13.41 13.75
N THR A 287 -1.40 14.21 14.78
CA THR A 287 -1.55 15.67 14.78
C THR A 287 -0.28 16.40 14.34
N SER A 288 0.79 15.69 13.98
CA SER A 288 2.03 16.28 13.48
C SER A 288 1.78 17.08 12.19
N LYS A 289 2.38 18.26 12.08
CA LYS A 289 2.34 19.07 10.86
C LYS A 289 3.16 18.46 9.72
N THR A 290 4.06 17.55 10.07
CA THR A 290 4.98 16.84 9.16
C THR A 290 4.58 15.38 8.95
N LEU A 291 3.35 15.01 9.36
CA LEU A 291 2.84 13.63 9.29
C LEU A 291 3.14 12.92 7.97
N THR A 292 2.83 13.57 6.84
CA THR A 292 3.06 13.01 5.50
C THR A 292 4.54 12.75 5.21
N HIS A 293 5.41 13.64 5.66
CA HIS A 293 6.85 13.51 5.50
C HIS A 293 7.40 12.39 6.38
N GLU A 294 7.03 12.38 7.66
CA GLU A 294 7.44 11.36 8.62
C GLU A 294 6.99 9.95 8.18
N LEU A 295 5.76 9.84 7.66
CA LEU A 295 5.23 8.59 7.12
C LEU A 295 6.04 8.13 5.90
N SER A 296 6.33 9.04 4.96
CA SER A 296 7.10 8.74 3.76
C SER A 296 8.54 8.33 4.09
N GLU A 297 9.16 9.01 5.05
CA GLU A 297 10.51 8.72 5.53
C GLU A 297 10.57 7.35 6.19
N TYR A 298 9.65 7.05 7.11
CA TYR A 298 9.60 5.75 7.78
C TYR A 298 9.41 4.60 6.80
N ILE A 299 8.50 4.73 5.83
CA ILE A 299 8.26 3.73 4.80
C ILE A 299 9.49 3.56 3.91
N GLY A 300 10.11 4.68 3.52
CA GLY A 300 11.34 4.67 2.74
C GLY A 300 12.46 3.89 3.44
N GLU A 301 12.69 4.18 4.72
CA GLU A 301 13.78 3.60 5.49
C GLU A 301 13.50 2.18 6.00
N ARG A 302 12.27 1.91 6.48
CA ARG A 302 11.97 0.67 7.19
C ARG A 302 11.30 -0.40 6.31
N PHE A 303 10.49 0.00 5.34
CA PHE A 303 9.83 -0.94 4.42
C PHE A 303 10.64 -1.19 3.15
N GLY A 304 11.78 -0.55 2.99
CA GLY A 304 12.71 -0.75 1.89
C GLY A 304 12.40 0.03 0.61
N PHE A 305 11.53 1.06 0.66
CA PHE A 305 11.17 1.86 -0.52
C PHE A 305 12.19 2.97 -0.84
N GLY A 306 13.00 3.40 0.11
CA GLY A 306 14.06 4.39 -0.08
C GLY A 306 15.38 3.78 -0.57
N ASP A 307 16.44 4.59 -0.58
CA ASP A 307 17.80 4.11 -0.78
C ASP A 307 18.15 3.01 0.24
N PHE A 308 19.08 2.14 -0.12
CA PHE A 308 19.66 1.21 0.84
C PHE A 308 20.55 1.99 1.80
N VAL A 309 20.11 2.11 3.04
CA VAL A 309 20.80 2.89 4.07
C VAL A 309 21.43 1.97 5.08
N VAL A 310 22.71 2.16 5.36
CA VAL A 310 23.45 1.43 6.38
C VAL A 310 23.69 2.35 7.56
N PRO A 311 22.96 2.20 8.68
CA PRO A 311 23.26 2.91 9.90
C PRO A 311 24.41 2.24 10.64
N ASP A 312 25.21 3.04 11.34
CA ASP A 312 26.11 2.54 12.36
C ASP A 312 25.30 2.00 13.54
N PRO A 313 25.47 0.75 13.96
CA PRO A 313 24.64 0.14 15.00
C PRO A 313 24.77 0.78 16.39
N GLU A 314 25.88 1.50 16.65
CA GLU A 314 26.16 2.12 17.96
C GLU A 314 25.67 3.59 18.00
N THR A 315 25.86 4.32 16.91
CA THR A 315 25.60 5.75 16.88
C THR A 315 24.32 6.12 16.11
N GLY A 316 23.78 5.22 15.26
CA GLY A 316 22.68 5.47 14.36
C GLY A 316 23.05 6.35 13.16
N ALA A 317 24.32 6.80 13.05
CA ALA A 317 24.76 7.63 11.93
C ALA A 317 24.80 6.83 10.63
N ILE A 318 24.38 7.43 9.51
CA ILE A 318 24.42 6.77 8.21
C ILE A 318 25.87 6.68 7.74
N ILE A 319 26.39 5.47 7.56
CA ILE A 319 27.76 5.16 7.12
C ILE A 319 27.85 4.78 5.64
N ALA A 320 26.76 4.32 5.04
CA ALA A 320 26.69 4.07 3.61
C ALA A 320 25.28 4.25 3.07
N ARG A 321 25.17 4.58 1.77
CA ARG A 321 23.91 4.73 1.06
C ARG A 321 24.04 4.23 -0.38
N GLY A 322 23.12 3.37 -0.82
CA GLY A 322 23.06 2.82 -2.18
C GLY A 322 21.69 2.98 -2.80
N ARG A 323 21.62 3.26 -4.09
CA ARG A 323 20.39 3.48 -4.83
C ARG A 323 19.95 2.27 -5.62
N ASP A 324 20.92 1.49 -6.08
CA ASP A 324 20.73 0.35 -6.97
C ASP A 324 21.54 -0.88 -6.52
N LEU A 325 21.44 -1.97 -7.27
CA LEU A 325 22.18 -3.21 -6.97
C LEU A 325 23.68 -3.05 -7.11
N LYS A 326 24.18 -2.13 -7.92
CA LYS A 326 25.61 -1.88 -8.09
C LYS A 326 26.17 -1.19 -6.85
N ASP A 327 25.51 -0.14 -6.39
CA ASP A 327 25.86 0.52 -5.14
C ASP A 327 25.80 -0.46 -3.97
N PHE A 328 24.74 -1.30 -3.93
CA PHE A 328 24.56 -2.32 -2.91
C PHE A 328 25.70 -3.34 -2.90
N GLU A 329 26.15 -3.81 -4.07
CA GLU A 329 27.30 -4.70 -4.21
C GLU A 329 28.59 -4.08 -3.64
N GLU A 330 28.86 -2.81 -3.93
CA GLU A 330 30.04 -2.11 -3.40
C GLU A 330 29.93 -1.89 -1.87
N ILE A 331 28.73 -1.60 -1.37
CA ILE A 331 28.47 -1.47 0.07
C ILE A 331 28.81 -2.77 0.79
N MET A 332 28.37 -3.91 0.28
CA MET A 332 28.64 -5.21 0.91
C MET A 332 30.14 -5.52 1.05
N LYS A 333 30.98 -4.96 0.19
CA LYS A 333 32.45 -5.13 0.30
C LYS A 333 33.06 -4.31 1.43
N THR A 334 32.48 -3.16 1.75
CA THR A 334 33.19 -2.10 2.48
C THR A 334 32.61 -1.77 3.86
N ILE A 335 31.35 -2.16 4.16
CA ILE A 335 30.72 -1.82 5.45
C ILE A 335 31.41 -2.56 6.61
N PRO A 336 31.43 -1.95 7.82
CA PRO A 336 31.94 -2.60 9.02
C PRO A 336 31.19 -3.89 9.36
N ASP A 337 31.87 -4.86 9.93
CA ASP A 337 31.35 -6.18 10.28
C ASP A 337 30.10 -6.10 11.17
N LYS A 338 30.12 -5.22 12.18
CA LYS A 338 28.96 -5.02 13.07
C LYS A 338 27.71 -4.55 12.29
N ALA A 339 27.90 -3.66 11.32
CA ALA A 339 26.79 -3.18 10.51
C ALA A 339 26.26 -4.26 9.55
N LEU A 340 27.16 -5.10 9.00
CA LEU A 340 26.77 -6.23 8.16
C LEU A 340 25.91 -7.24 8.94
N ILE A 341 26.32 -7.60 10.15
CA ILE A 341 25.57 -8.50 11.02
C ILE A 341 24.19 -7.91 11.35
N ASP A 342 24.13 -6.65 11.81
CA ASP A 342 22.88 -5.96 12.13
C ASP A 342 21.88 -5.94 10.96
N LEU A 343 22.37 -5.68 9.73
CA LEU A 343 21.53 -5.70 8.54
C LEU A 343 20.96 -7.10 8.23
N CYS A 344 21.76 -8.16 8.45
CA CYS A 344 21.32 -9.54 8.25
C CYS A 344 20.29 -9.94 9.30
N GLU A 345 20.57 -9.69 10.58
CA GLU A 345 19.70 -10.06 11.71
C GLU A 345 18.32 -9.35 11.64
N ARG A 346 18.27 -8.14 11.13
CA ARG A 346 17.01 -7.38 10.96
C ARG A 346 16.26 -7.71 9.66
N ASN A 347 16.73 -8.64 8.84
CA ASN A 347 16.17 -8.92 7.51
C ASN A 347 16.02 -7.68 6.62
N TYR A 348 16.84 -6.64 6.85
CA TYR A 348 16.73 -5.38 6.13
C TYR A 348 17.10 -5.53 4.64
N ILE A 349 18.11 -6.35 4.35
CA ILE A 349 18.56 -6.64 2.99
C ILE A 349 17.42 -7.28 2.18
N SER A 350 16.81 -8.32 2.69
CA SER A 350 15.72 -9.02 1.99
C SER A 350 14.52 -8.10 1.72
N ARG A 351 14.12 -7.28 2.69
CA ARG A 351 13.02 -6.31 2.52
C ARG A 351 13.31 -5.29 1.43
N TRP A 352 14.51 -4.71 1.42
CA TRP A 352 14.91 -3.75 0.40
C TRP A 352 14.88 -4.36 -1.02
N LEU A 353 15.32 -5.61 -1.15
CA LEU A 353 15.26 -6.35 -2.40
C LEU A 353 13.82 -6.70 -2.82
N TYR A 354 12.99 -7.13 -1.86
CA TYR A 354 11.57 -7.41 -2.10
C TYR A 354 10.81 -6.18 -2.58
N ALA A 355 11.02 -5.03 -1.95
CA ALA A 355 10.37 -3.78 -2.34
C ALA A 355 10.69 -3.37 -3.79
N ARG A 356 11.80 -3.88 -4.33
CA ARG A 356 12.28 -3.66 -5.71
C ARG A 356 11.94 -4.79 -6.68
N GLY A 357 11.29 -5.84 -6.23
CA GLY A 357 10.91 -6.99 -7.06
C GLY A 357 12.07 -7.93 -7.40
N PHE A 358 13.16 -7.92 -6.65
CA PHE A 358 14.26 -8.88 -6.77
C PHE A 358 13.98 -10.15 -5.94
N PHE A 359 12.85 -10.80 -6.20
CA PHE A 359 12.29 -11.86 -5.33
C PHE A 359 13.26 -13.02 -5.09
N SER A 360 13.82 -13.62 -6.14
CA SER A 360 14.74 -14.75 -5.98
C SER A 360 15.97 -14.39 -5.17
N LEU A 361 16.52 -13.18 -5.35
CA LEU A 361 17.65 -12.70 -4.58
C LEU A 361 17.24 -12.42 -3.12
N ALA A 362 16.07 -11.79 -2.92
CA ALA A 362 15.53 -11.51 -1.60
C ALA A 362 15.24 -12.78 -0.78
N ASP A 363 14.69 -13.83 -1.42
CA ASP A 363 14.43 -15.12 -0.78
C ASP A 363 15.71 -15.77 -0.25
N HIS A 364 16.81 -15.69 -1.02
CA HIS A 364 18.10 -16.18 -0.55
C HIS A 364 18.58 -15.42 0.69
N PHE A 365 18.51 -14.09 0.70
CA PHE A 365 18.92 -13.30 1.87
C PHE A 365 18.03 -13.52 3.08
N ARG A 366 16.73 -13.79 2.90
CA ARG A 366 15.80 -14.08 4.00
C ARG A 366 16.07 -15.43 4.66
N GLN A 367 16.55 -16.41 3.89
CA GLN A 367 16.84 -17.76 4.38
C GLN A 367 18.19 -17.89 5.07
N LEU A 368 19.10 -16.93 4.84
CA LEU A 368 20.44 -16.98 5.41
C LEU A 368 20.41 -16.60 6.89
N SER A 369 20.77 -17.55 7.74
CA SER A 369 21.08 -17.29 9.16
C SER A 369 22.57 -16.95 9.31
N THR A 370 22.87 -15.94 10.12
CA THR A 370 24.27 -15.61 10.46
C THR A 370 25.00 -16.76 11.13
N ASP A 371 24.27 -17.65 11.81
CA ASP A 371 24.80 -18.84 12.50
C ASP A 371 25.30 -19.94 11.54
N GLU A 372 24.95 -19.88 10.27
CA GLU A 372 25.40 -20.83 9.24
C GLU A 372 26.84 -20.56 8.76
N PHE A 373 27.39 -19.41 9.14
CA PHE A 373 28.72 -18.98 8.69
C PHE A 373 29.75 -19.08 9.84
N ASN A 374 30.96 -19.47 9.48
CA ASN A 374 32.05 -19.60 10.44
C ASN A 374 32.59 -18.25 10.96
N ASP A 375 32.50 -17.22 10.11
CA ASP A 375 32.96 -15.86 10.40
C ASP A 375 32.24 -14.81 9.55
N VAL A 376 32.41 -13.55 9.89
CA VAL A 376 31.77 -12.42 9.22
C VAL A 376 32.27 -12.24 7.79
N GLU A 377 33.53 -12.57 7.52
CA GLU A 377 34.09 -12.49 6.18
C GLU A 377 33.43 -13.49 5.23
N SER A 378 33.09 -14.68 5.71
CA SER A 378 32.31 -15.67 4.95
C SER A 378 30.91 -15.14 4.60
N ILE A 379 30.24 -14.43 5.51
CA ILE A 379 28.96 -13.74 5.25
C ILE A 379 29.17 -12.70 4.15
N ARG A 380 30.18 -11.86 4.28
CA ARG A 380 30.50 -10.80 3.32
C ARG A 380 30.74 -11.34 1.92
N VAL A 381 31.60 -12.34 1.79
CA VAL A 381 31.93 -13.00 0.52
C VAL A 381 30.70 -13.64 -0.09
N ASN A 382 29.89 -14.33 0.70
CA ASN A 382 28.65 -14.94 0.23
C ASN A 382 27.67 -13.89 -0.30
N ASN A 383 27.40 -12.83 0.48
CA ASN A 383 26.48 -11.77 0.11
C ASN A 383 26.93 -11.05 -1.17
N TYR A 384 28.21 -10.70 -1.24
CA TYR A 384 28.81 -10.10 -2.45
C TYR A 384 28.62 -11.00 -3.67
N ARG A 385 29.01 -12.29 -3.55
CA ARG A 385 28.95 -13.24 -4.66
C ARG A 385 27.52 -13.42 -5.18
N MET A 386 26.55 -13.52 -4.30
CA MET A 386 25.14 -13.66 -4.69
C MET A 386 24.64 -12.45 -5.48
N ILE A 387 24.99 -11.24 -5.07
CA ILE A 387 24.59 -10.02 -5.76
C ILE A 387 25.28 -9.92 -7.12
N HIS A 388 26.60 -10.20 -7.14
CA HIS A 388 27.41 -10.18 -8.34
C HIS A 388 26.90 -11.17 -9.40
N ASP A 389 26.69 -12.44 -9.00
CA ASP A 389 26.20 -13.49 -9.89
C ASP A 389 24.79 -13.17 -10.42
N TYR A 390 23.93 -12.60 -9.58
CA TYR A 390 22.59 -12.16 -9.98
C TYR A 390 22.65 -11.05 -11.05
N ARG A 391 23.53 -10.06 -10.88
CA ARG A 391 23.69 -8.96 -11.83
C ARG A 391 24.30 -9.44 -13.16
N GLU A 392 25.35 -10.27 -13.11
CA GLU A 392 25.99 -10.84 -14.30
C GLU A 392 25.00 -11.70 -15.11
N ASN A 393 24.20 -12.54 -14.44
CA ASN A 393 23.18 -13.37 -15.11
C ASN A 393 22.08 -12.53 -15.77
N GLN A 394 21.74 -11.36 -15.22
CA GLN A 394 20.81 -10.44 -15.88
C GLN A 394 21.42 -9.82 -17.14
N GLY A 395 22.71 -9.49 -17.12
CA GLY A 395 23.43 -8.93 -18.27
C GLY A 395 23.60 -9.94 -19.42
N THR A 396 23.97 -11.19 -19.11
CA THR A 396 24.16 -12.24 -20.12
C THR A 396 22.88 -12.65 -20.83
N GLY A 397 21.72 -12.61 -20.16
CA GLY A 397 20.42 -12.88 -20.77
C GLY A 397 20.03 -11.88 -21.87
N VAL A 398 20.53 -10.66 -21.82
CA VAL A 398 20.31 -9.63 -22.85
C VAL A 398 21.20 -9.88 -24.07
N ILE A 399 22.46 -10.26 -23.85
CA ILE A 399 23.43 -10.54 -24.94
C ILE A 399 23.00 -11.77 -25.75
N ALA A 400 22.54 -12.84 -25.09
CA ALA A 400 22.07 -14.05 -25.76
C ALA A 400 20.83 -13.84 -26.66
N LYS A 401 19.99 -12.84 -26.36
CA LYS A 401 18.83 -12.49 -27.23
C LYS A 401 19.24 -11.64 -28.44
N PHE A 402 20.33 -10.86 -28.34
CA PHE A 402 20.85 -10.09 -29.48
C PHE A 402 21.57 -10.99 -30.49
N ASP A 403 22.31 -11.99 -30.04
CA ASP A 403 23.04 -12.93 -30.91
C ASP A 403 22.09 -13.88 -31.68
N ASN A 404 20.87 -14.12 -31.21
CA ASN A 404 19.86 -14.93 -31.90
C ASN A 404 18.96 -14.10 -32.85
N ALA A 405 19.16 -12.79 -32.98
CA ALA A 405 18.41 -11.89 -33.85
C ALA A 405 19.18 -11.54 -35.17
N ASN A 406 20.37 -12.11 -35.38
CA ASN A 406 21.14 -12.13 -36.61
C ASN A 406 21.10 -13.56 -37.18
#